data_31fa253643f97076346795903965595d
#
_entry.id   31fa253643f97076346795903965595d
#
_cell.length_a   1.000
_cell.length_b   1.000
_cell.length_c   1.000
_cell.angle_alpha   90.00
_cell.angle_beta   90.00
_cell.angle_gamma   90.00
#
_symmetry.space_group_name_H-M   'P 1'
#
loop_
_entity.id
_entity.type
_entity.pdbx_description
1 polymer ?
#
loop_
_entity_poly.entity_id
_entity_poly.type
_entity_poly.pdbx_seq_one_letter_code
_entity_poly.pdbx_strand_id
1 'polypeptide(L)'
;MRKSVYSLMVLALILVCCCCKTSKKSVKSENFPLIGTQWNLVALNGEEITKEFALRPFITFDSAGAAQGNLGCNSFFGTYEISKKHKMTLEYQGSTKRLCNKMDVEKQFISALKQEINQYQIKGNELILFAGEKEVMRFEGVDLNAVE
;
A
#
# COMPACT_ATOMS: atom_id res chain seq x y z
N MET A 1 -51.43 -9.38 53.86
CA MET A 1 -50.96 -8.13 53.21
C MET A 1 -49.45 -7.94 53.24
N ARG A 2 -48.65 -8.99 53.24
CA ARG A 2 -47.15 -8.92 53.30
C ARG A 2 -46.42 -9.50 52.09
N LYS A 3 -47.17 -9.99 51.09
CA LYS A 3 -46.61 -10.66 49.88
C LYS A 3 -46.56 -9.75 48.64
N SER A 4 -47.20 -8.53 48.71
CA SER A 4 -47.27 -7.63 47.54
C SER A 4 -46.10 -6.63 47.46
N VAL A 5 -45.35 -6.43 48.53
CA VAL A 5 -44.28 -5.43 48.55
C VAL A 5 -42.94 -5.99 47.97
N TYR A 6 -42.72 -7.30 48.03
CA TYR A 6 -41.50 -7.90 47.50
C TYR A 6 -41.52 -8.06 45.98
N SER A 7 -42.73 -8.09 45.37
CA SER A 7 -42.87 -8.19 43.92
C SER A 7 -42.53 -6.91 43.19
N LEU A 8 -42.65 -5.76 43.80
CA LEU A 8 -42.33 -4.45 43.23
C LEU A 8 -40.85 -4.08 43.38
N MET A 9 -40.14 -4.71 44.32
CA MET A 9 -38.71 -4.43 44.56
C MET A 9 -37.76 -5.24 43.68
N VAL A 10 -38.22 -6.39 43.13
CA VAL A 10 -37.45 -7.25 42.22
C VAL A 10 -37.51 -6.73 40.78
N LEU A 11 -38.51 -5.93 40.44
CA LEU A 11 -38.67 -5.40 39.06
C LEU A 11 -37.82 -4.15 38.80
N ALA A 12 -37.22 -3.52 39.80
CA ALA A 12 -36.41 -2.31 39.68
C ALA A 12 -34.91 -2.58 39.51
N LEU A 13 -34.45 -3.83 39.54
CA LEU A 13 -33.02 -4.18 39.52
C LEU A 13 -32.51 -4.70 38.17
N ILE A 14 -33.33 -4.69 37.13
CA ILE A 14 -32.95 -5.27 35.80
C ILE A 14 -32.72 -4.20 34.71
N LEU A 15 -32.66 -2.93 35.04
CA LEU A 15 -32.56 -1.85 34.05
C LEU A 15 -31.26 -1.05 34.11
N VAL A 16 -30.14 -1.67 34.47
CA VAL A 16 -28.81 -1.04 34.29
C VAL A 16 -27.87 -2.01 33.61
N CYS A 17 -28.29 -2.53 32.46
CA CYS A 17 -27.32 -3.07 31.50
C CYS A 17 -26.96 -1.93 30.53
N CYS A 18 -26.04 -1.10 31.02
CA CYS A 18 -25.48 0.01 30.28
C CYS A 18 -24.82 -0.54 29.01
N CYS A 19 -25.47 -0.31 27.88
CA CYS A 19 -24.88 -0.52 26.57
C CYS A 19 -23.65 0.35 26.41
N CYS A 20 -22.49 -0.13 26.82
CA CYS A 20 -21.21 0.34 26.30
C CYS A 20 -21.15 -0.02 24.82
N LYS A 21 -21.81 0.78 23.98
CA LYS A 21 -21.49 0.85 22.55
C LYS A 21 -20.11 1.45 22.47
N THR A 22 -19.10 0.58 22.46
CA THR A 22 -17.76 0.94 22.01
C THR A 22 -17.90 1.29 20.54
N SER A 23 -18.11 2.56 20.24
CA SER A 23 -17.94 3.11 18.90
C SER A 23 -16.49 2.84 18.51
N LYS A 24 -16.26 1.74 17.78
CA LYS A 24 -15.07 1.62 16.95
C LYS A 24 -15.17 2.75 15.93
N LYS A 25 -14.56 3.90 16.28
CA LYS A 25 -14.27 4.95 15.32
C LYS A 25 -13.43 4.28 14.26
N SER A 26 -14.03 3.93 13.12
CA SER A 26 -13.29 3.51 11.95
C SER A 26 -12.44 4.71 11.57
N VAL A 27 -11.17 4.66 11.93
CA VAL A 27 -10.16 5.55 11.38
C VAL A 27 -10.21 5.25 9.89
N LYS A 28 -10.84 6.13 9.13
CA LYS A 28 -10.80 6.11 7.67
C LYS A 28 -9.33 6.33 7.35
N SER A 29 -8.61 5.26 7.08
CA SER A 29 -7.22 5.33 6.63
C SER A 29 -7.25 6.18 5.36
N GLU A 30 -6.78 7.41 5.46
CA GLU A 30 -6.59 8.23 4.27
C GLU A 30 -5.57 7.53 3.37
N ASN A 31 -5.91 7.41 2.09
CA ASN A 31 -4.98 6.83 1.14
C ASN A 31 -3.76 7.75 0.98
N PHE A 32 -2.59 7.16 0.95
CA PHE A 32 -1.37 7.90 0.62
C PHE A 32 -1.47 8.47 -0.79
N PRO A 33 -0.99 9.69 -1.03
CA PRO A 33 -0.96 10.25 -2.38
C PRO A 33 0.02 9.46 -3.26
N LEU A 34 -0.34 9.23 -4.53
CA LEU A 34 0.56 8.54 -5.45
C LEU A 34 1.86 9.33 -5.65
N ILE A 35 1.73 10.65 -5.83
CA ILE A 35 2.84 11.59 -6.07
C ILE A 35 3.41 12.03 -4.73
N GLY A 36 4.74 12.05 -4.61
CA GLY A 36 5.45 12.49 -3.41
C GLY A 36 5.59 11.43 -2.32
N THR A 37 5.04 10.23 -2.52
CA THR A 37 5.25 9.08 -1.64
C THR A 37 6.36 8.21 -2.20
N GLN A 38 7.25 7.72 -1.33
CA GLN A 38 8.17 6.65 -1.68
C GLN A 38 7.45 5.30 -1.49
N TRP A 39 7.30 4.56 -2.56
CA TRP A 39 6.63 3.27 -2.60
C TRP A 39 7.64 2.12 -2.57
N ASN A 40 7.85 1.52 -1.40
CA ASN A 40 8.78 0.41 -1.19
C ASN A 40 8.18 -0.90 -1.70
N LEU A 41 8.92 -1.62 -2.52
CA LEU A 41 8.48 -2.89 -3.11
C LEU A 41 8.31 -3.97 -2.04
N VAL A 42 7.15 -4.62 -2.01
CA VAL A 42 6.84 -5.72 -1.08
C VAL A 42 6.49 -7.04 -1.77
N ALA A 43 5.95 -6.99 -2.99
CA ALA A 43 5.66 -8.21 -3.76
C ALA A 43 5.85 -8.02 -5.26
N LEU A 44 6.22 -9.09 -5.97
CA LEU A 44 6.34 -9.19 -7.42
C LEU A 44 5.56 -10.41 -7.92
N ASN A 45 4.65 -10.19 -8.88
CA ASN A 45 3.81 -11.24 -9.48
C ASN A 45 3.05 -12.09 -8.45
N GLY A 46 2.64 -11.49 -7.33
CA GLY A 46 1.94 -12.16 -6.23
C GLY A 46 2.84 -12.86 -5.21
N GLU A 47 4.17 -12.84 -5.40
CA GLU A 47 5.12 -13.41 -4.45
C GLU A 47 5.72 -12.31 -3.55
N GLU A 48 5.61 -12.50 -2.24
CA GLU A 48 6.18 -11.59 -1.23
C GLU A 48 7.72 -11.60 -1.29
N ILE A 49 8.31 -10.41 -1.16
CA ILE A 49 9.76 -10.24 -1.11
C ILE A 49 10.23 -10.28 0.33
N THR A 50 10.72 -11.44 0.76
CA THR A 50 11.20 -11.68 2.13
C THR A 50 12.70 -11.40 2.31
N LYS A 51 13.41 -11.08 1.23
CA LYS A 51 14.87 -10.84 1.27
C LYS A 51 15.20 -9.52 1.96
N GLU A 52 16.28 -9.52 2.73
CA GLU A 52 16.88 -8.30 3.24
C GLU A 52 17.69 -7.60 2.13
N PHE A 53 17.59 -6.28 2.08
CA PHE A 53 18.30 -5.42 1.15
C PHE A 53 19.15 -4.40 1.91
N ALA A 54 20.33 -4.10 1.39
CA ALA A 54 21.09 -2.93 1.84
C ALA A 54 20.33 -1.62 1.53
N LEU A 55 19.64 -1.57 0.39
CA LEU A 55 18.70 -0.54 0.02
C LEU A 55 17.44 -1.23 -0.53
N ARG A 56 16.30 -1.02 0.13
CA ARG A 56 15.02 -1.62 -0.30
C ARG A 56 14.63 -1.09 -1.68
N PRO A 57 14.21 -1.95 -2.63
CA PRO A 57 13.71 -1.49 -3.91
C PRO A 57 12.49 -0.59 -3.73
N PHE A 58 12.42 0.50 -4.49
CA PHE A 58 11.30 1.44 -4.42
C PHE A 58 11.03 2.14 -5.75
N ILE A 59 9.85 2.74 -5.86
CA ILE A 59 9.45 3.64 -6.94
C ILE A 59 8.87 4.92 -6.36
N THR A 60 9.11 6.04 -7.05
CA THR A 60 8.47 7.33 -6.80
C THR A 60 7.89 7.88 -8.09
N PHE A 61 6.83 8.67 -7.96
CA PHE A 61 6.14 9.35 -9.05
C PHE A 61 6.15 10.84 -8.80
N ASP A 62 6.44 11.65 -9.81
CA ASP A 62 6.40 13.11 -9.71
C ASP A 62 5.27 13.72 -10.55
N SER A 63 5.04 15.01 -10.37
CA SER A 63 4.00 15.75 -11.09
C SER A 63 4.32 16.01 -12.55
N ALA A 64 5.55 15.79 -13.00
CA ALA A 64 5.99 15.92 -14.37
C ALA A 64 5.80 14.65 -15.21
N GLY A 65 5.29 13.54 -14.59
CA GLY A 65 5.08 12.27 -15.25
C GLY A 65 6.32 11.36 -15.23
N ALA A 66 7.34 11.67 -14.42
CA ALA A 66 8.46 10.78 -14.25
C ALA A 66 8.20 9.72 -13.18
N ALA A 67 8.61 8.49 -13.48
CA ALA A 67 8.67 7.37 -12.58
C ALA A 67 10.13 6.96 -12.39
N GLN A 68 10.63 6.98 -11.16
CA GLN A 68 12.03 6.69 -10.87
C GLN A 68 12.18 5.96 -9.53
N GLY A 69 13.32 5.31 -9.31
CA GLY A 69 13.54 4.60 -8.07
C GLY A 69 14.81 3.79 -8.06
N ASN A 70 14.83 2.81 -7.16
CA ASN A 70 15.93 1.88 -6.99
C ASN A 70 15.44 0.43 -7.09
N LEU A 71 16.21 -0.39 -7.78
CA LEU A 71 15.91 -1.80 -8.05
C LEU A 71 16.48 -2.75 -6.97
N GLY A 72 17.11 -2.18 -5.93
CA GLY A 72 17.86 -2.93 -4.91
C GLY A 72 19.39 -2.79 -5.07
N CYS A 73 19.85 -2.42 -6.25
CA CYS A 73 21.26 -2.13 -6.57
C CYS A 73 21.35 -0.93 -7.51
N ASN A 74 20.65 -1.01 -8.64
CA ASN A 74 20.68 0.02 -9.66
C ASN A 74 19.48 0.95 -9.55
N SER A 75 19.68 2.23 -9.89
CA SER A 75 18.59 3.18 -10.07
C SER A 75 17.96 2.98 -11.44
N PHE A 76 16.66 3.21 -11.55
CA PHE A 76 15.94 3.19 -12.81
C PHE A 76 15.17 4.49 -13.03
N PHE A 77 14.79 4.73 -14.27
CA PHE A 77 13.96 5.84 -14.69
C PHE A 77 12.99 5.39 -15.78
N GLY A 78 11.87 6.09 -15.85
CA GLY A 78 10.81 5.87 -16.80
C GLY A 78 9.80 6.99 -16.75
N THR A 79 8.68 6.82 -17.42
CA THR A 79 7.56 7.76 -17.43
C THR A 79 6.27 7.06 -17.06
N TYR A 80 5.30 7.82 -16.60
CA TYR A 80 3.96 7.33 -16.36
C TYR A 80 2.92 8.37 -16.78
N GLU A 81 1.72 7.88 -17.12
CA GLU A 81 0.56 8.73 -17.40
C GLU A 81 -0.67 8.19 -16.68
N ILE A 82 -1.48 9.08 -16.11
CA ILE A 82 -2.80 8.76 -15.58
C ILE A 82 -3.85 9.36 -16.50
N SER A 83 -4.63 8.51 -17.16
CA SER A 83 -5.62 8.96 -18.13
C SER A 83 -7.00 9.16 -17.52
N LYS A 84 -7.51 8.21 -16.74
CA LYS A 84 -8.82 8.24 -16.06
C LYS A 84 -8.70 7.45 -14.77
N LYS A 85 -9.72 7.60 -13.90
CA LYS A 85 -9.86 6.92 -12.62
C LYS A 85 -9.17 5.55 -12.59
N HIS A 86 -8.01 5.47 -11.91
CA HIS A 86 -7.19 4.26 -11.73
C HIS A 86 -6.56 3.65 -13.00
N LYS A 87 -6.63 4.33 -14.14
CA LYS A 87 -5.91 3.92 -15.35
C LYS A 87 -4.55 4.60 -15.39
N MET A 88 -3.51 3.80 -15.53
CA MET A 88 -2.11 4.25 -15.58
C MET A 88 -1.38 3.50 -16.69
N THR A 89 -0.54 4.19 -17.43
CA THR A 89 0.54 3.56 -18.21
C THR A 89 1.86 3.83 -17.52
N LEU A 90 2.76 2.87 -17.50
CA LEU A 90 4.09 2.98 -16.92
C LEU A 90 5.10 2.44 -17.92
N GLU A 91 6.06 3.26 -18.32
CA GLU A 91 7.09 2.91 -19.30
C GLU A 91 8.48 2.93 -18.66
N TYR A 92 9.11 1.77 -18.56
CA TYR A 92 10.50 1.65 -18.15
C TYR A 92 11.42 2.07 -19.31
N GLN A 93 12.26 3.09 -19.08
CA GLN A 93 13.18 3.62 -20.09
C GLN A 93 14.63 3.12 -19.92
N GLY A 94 15.05 2.89 -18.68
CA GLY A 94 16.41 2.42 -18.43
C GLY A 94 16.81 2.35 -16.97
N SER A 95 18.02 1.85 -16.75
CA SER A 95 18.66 1.80 -15.42
C SER A 95 20.18 1.93 -15.52
N THR A 96 20.83 2.27 -14.41
CA THR A 96 22.27 2.14 -14.27
C THR A 96 22.70 0.67 -14.36
N LYS A 97 23.99 0.42 -14.56
CA LYS A 97 24.53 -0.93 -14.79
C LYS A 97 25.72 -1.22 -13.83
N ARG A 98 25.48 -1.12 -12.54
CA ARG A 98 26.46 -1.56 -11.53
C ARG A 98 26.31 -3.06 -11.32
N LEU A 99 27.42 -3.74 -11.07
CA LEU A 99 27.42 -5.15 -10.66
C LEU A 99 27.30 -5.24 -9.15
N CYS A 100 26.27 -5.91 -8.68
CA CYS A 100 26.04 -6.18 -7.26
C CYS A 100 25.83 -7.68 -7.03
N ASN A 101 26.13 -8.12 -5.83
CA ASN A 101 25.81 -9.47 -5.40
C ASN A 101 24.28 -9.57 -5.24
N LYS A 102 23.66 -10.69 -5.70
CA LYS A 102 22.22 -10.97 -5.56
C LYS A 102 21.29 -10.03 -6.38
N MET A 103 21.47 -10.02 -7.70
CA MET A 103 20.65 -9.24 -8.63
C MET A 103 19.31 -9.91 -9.03
N ASP A 104 18.88 -10.97 -8.34
CA ASP A 104 17.67 -11.72 -8.76
C ASP A 104 16.40 -10.87 -8.66
N VAL A 105 16.23 -10.14 -7.56
CA VAL A 105 15.07 -9.24 -7.36
C VAL A 105 15.11 -8.08 -8.35
N GLU A 106 16.29 -7.50 -8.61
CA GLU A 106 16.45 -6.46 -9.62
C GLU A 106 16.00 -6.92 -11.00
N LYS A 107 16.41 -8.12 -11.44
CA LYS A 107 15.98 -8.69 -12.71
C LYS A 107 14.48 -8.92 -12.78
N GLN A 108 13.88 -9.43 -11.69
CA GLN A 108 12.44 -9.63 -11.57
C GLN A 108 11.68 -8.29 -11.58
N PHE A 109 12.18 -7.29 -10.87
CA PHE A 109 11.56 -5.97 -10.85
C PHE A 109 11.63 -5.28 -12.22
N ILE A 110 12.76 -5.33 -12.92
CA ILE A 110 12.88 -4.85 -14.32
C ILE A 110 11.89 -5.59 -15.23
N SER A 111 11.78 -6.91 -15.08
CA SER A 111 10.82 -7.70 -15.86
C SER A 111 9.38 -7.28 -15.60
N ALA A 112 9.05 -6.96 -14.34
CA ALA A 112 7.73 -6.46 -13.94
C ALA A 112 7.46 -5.05 -14.49
N LEU A 113 8.43 -4.13 -14.41
CA LEU A 113 8.33 -2.77 -14.95
C LEU A 113 8.17 -2.73 -16.49
N LYS A 114 8.60 -3.76 -17.19
CA LYS A 114 8.45 -3.89 -18.65
C LYS A 114 7.11 -4.53 -19.08
N GLN A 115 6.28 -4.98 -18.13
CA GLN A 115 4.93 -5.44 -18.45
C GLN A 115 4.04 -4.24 -18.80
N GLU A 116 2.97 -4.49 -19.55
CA GLU A 116 1.99 -3.47 -19.92
C GLU A 116 1.12 -3.11 -18.70
N ILE A 117 1.65 -2.24 -17.84
CA ILE A 117 0.91 -1.71 -16.70
C ILE A 117 -0.19 -0.78 -17.21
N ASN A 118 -1.45 -1.12 -16.89
CA ASN A 118 -2.62 -0.39 -17.38
C ASN A 118 -3.56 0.09 -16.28
N GLN A 119 -3.30 -0.30 -15.03
CA GLN A 119 -4.14 0.08 -13.89
C GLN A 119 -3.32 0.14 -12.60
N TYR A 120 -3.75 1.03 -11.68
CA TYR A 120 -3.23 1.08 -10.31
C TYR A 120 -4.37 1.17 -9.29
N GLN A 121 -4.09 0.77 -8.06
CA GLN A 121 -4.99 0.91 -6.91
C GLN A 121 -4.17 1.35 -5.69
N ILE A 122 -4.73 2.29 -4.91
CA ILE A 122 -4.17 2.66 -3.60
C ILE A 122 -5.21 2.34 -2.54
N LYS A 123 -4.79 1.64 -1.47
CA LYS A 123 -5.58 1.32 -0.28
C LYS A 123 -4.76 1.64 0.96
N GLY A 124 -5.08 2.74 1.64
CA GLY A 124 -4.26 3.21 2.76
C GLY A 124 -2.85 3.53 2.30
N ASN A 125 -1.86 2.83 2.83
CA ASN A 125 -0.44 2.95 2.45
C ASN A 125 0.02 1.89 1.44
N GLU A 126 -0.89 1.15 0.82
CA GLU A 126 -0.55 0.12 -0.17
C GLU A 126 -0.85 0.60 -1.59
N LEU A 127 0.13 0.47 -2.50
CA LEU A 127 -0.01 0.70 -3.94
C LEU A 127 0.13 -0.63 -4.67
N ILE A 128 -0.84 -0.94 -5.54
CA ILE A 128 -0.83 -2.13 -6.39
C ILE A 128 -0.88 -1.71 -7.85
N LEU A 129 0.02 -2.25 -8.67
CA LEU A 129 0.06 -2.06 -10.12
C LEU A 129 -0.35 -3.34 -10.84
N PHE A 130 -1.19 -3.19 -11.89
CA PHE A 130 -1.78 -4.30 -12.61
C PHE A 130 -1.44 -4.25 -14.11
N ALA A 131 -1.27 -5.45 -14.69
CA ALA A 131 -1.32 -5.70 -16.12
C ALA A 131 -2.59 -6.51 -16.43
N GLY A 132 -3.61 -5.85 -17.00
CA GLY A 132 -4.95 -6.42 -17.07
C GLY A 132 -5.55 -6.59 -15.67
N GLU A 133 -5.96 -7.82 -15.36
CA GLU A 133 -6.48 -8.20 -14.04
C GLU A 133 -5.40 -8.75 -13.09
N LYS A 134 -4.19 -8.97 -13.60
CA LYS A 134 -3.09 -9.56 -12.84
C LYS A 134 -2.35 -8.51 -12.03
N GLU A 135 -2.23 -8.73 -10.71
CA GLU A 135 -1.29 -8.00 -9.87
C GLU A 135 0.14 -8.32 -10.29
N VAL A 136 0.90 -7.27 -10.65
CA VAL A 136 2.30 -7.40 -11.09
C VAL A 136 3.26 -6.93 -10.01
N MET A 137 2.92 -5.82 -9.36
CA MET A 137 3.77 -5.22 -8.32
C MET A 137 2.92 -4.69 -7.19
N ARG A 138 3.35 -4.92 -5.96
CA ARG A 138 2.76 -4.34 -4.75
C ARG A 138 3.83 -3.62 -3.95
N PHE A 139 3.44 -2.47 -3.41
CA PHE A 139 4.32 -1.58 -2.68
C PHE A 139 3.66 -1.10 -1.40
N GLU A 140 4.49 -0.74 -0.43
CA GLU A 140 4.09 -0.04 0.79
C GLU A 140 4.65 1.39 0.79
N GLY A 141 3.77 2.36 1.00
CA GLY A 141 4.12 3.77 1.06
C GLY A 141 4.83 4.11 2.36
N VAL A 142 5.87 4.92 2.24
CA VAL A 142 6.57 5.55 3.38
C VAL A 142 6.29 7.03 3.34
N ASP A 143 5.77 7.55 4.44
CA ASP A 143 5.63 8.99 4.64
C ASP A 143 7.00 9.57 4.98
N LEU A 144 7.59 10.27 4.01
CA LEU A 144 8.91 10.90 4.19
C LEU A 144 8.86 12.10 5.15
N ASN A 145 7.66 12.60 5.48
CA ASN A 145 7.47 13.70 6.42
C ASN A 145 7.28 13.21 7.87
N ALA A 146 7.08 11.90 8.08
CA ALA A 146 6.91 11.31 9.41
C ALA A 146 8.24 10.89 10.06
N VAL A 147 9.39 11.18 9.44
CA VAL A 147 10.73 10.85 9.93
C VAL A 147 11.40 12.12 10.43
N GLU A 148 10.84 12.70 11.49
CA GLU A 148 11.52 13.69 12.35
C GLU A 148 11.64 13.17 13.78
#